data_c4d8c90aea043f22e79404ad56e9ac0e
#
_entry.id   c4d8c90aea043f22e79404ad56e9ac0e
#
_cell.length_a   1.000
_cell.length_b   1.000
_cell.length_c   1.000
_cell.angle_alpha   90.00
_cell.angle_beta   90.00
_cell.angle_gamma   90.00
#
_symmetry.space_group_name_H-M   'P 1'
#
loop_
_entity.id
_entity.type
_entity.pdbx_description
1 polymer ?
#
loop_
_entity_poly.entity_id
_entity_poly.type
_entity_poly.pdbx_seq_one_letter_code
_entity_poly.pdbx_strand_id
1 'polypeptide(L)'
;MAQTKTATSAFIAVIHTAAHQYRIAKSINGKYFAIPKVSTISDALQLPLNEFKSLFDQAGTEEIFGSLTAPIAADSEIWGAGVTYQRSRDARKEESGIPDVYQLVYEADRPELFFKATARRTVGTNSNVGIRADALTSVPEPEVAIVVNK
;
A
#
# COMPACT_ATOMS: atom_id res chain seq x y z
N MET A 1 26.70 27.23 2.07
CA MET A 1 25.77 26.36 1.33
C MET A 1 25.50 25.14 2.18
N ALA A 2 24.31 25.04 2.77
CA ALA A 2 23.92 23.88 3.58
C ALA A 2 23.60 22.72 2.62
N GLN A 3 24.37 21.65 2.68
CA GLN A 3 24.04 20.41 2.02
C GLN A 3 22.78 19.84 2.67
N THR A 4 21.68 19.89 1.95
CA THR A 4 20.44 19.17 2.31
C THR A 4 20.79 17.68 2.27
N LYS A 5 21.01 17.06 3.44
CA LYS A 5 21.08 15.60 3.55
C LYS A 5 19.74 15.08 3.07
N THR A 6 19.70 14.54 1.87
CA THR A 6 18.56 13.76 1.38
C THR A 6 18.41 12.59 2.34
N ALA A 7 17.38 12.61 3.16
CA ALA A 7 17.09 11.50 4.06
C ALA A 7 16.86 10.27 3.16
N THR A 8 17.72 9.27 3.31
CA THR A 8 17.58 7.99 2.64
C THR A 8 16.32 7.33 3.18
N SER A 9 15.21 7.43 2.44
CA SER A 9 13.97 6.78 2.83
C SER A 9 14.11 5.28 2.66
N ALA A 10 14.17 4.56 3.76
CA ALA A 10 14.04 3.11 3.76
C ALA A 10 12.57 2.74 3.86
N PHE A 11 12.12 1.79 3.06
CA PHE A 11 10.74 1.29 3.08
C PHE A 11 10.69 -0.21 2.89
N ILE A 12 9.54 -0.80 3.24
CA ILE A 12 9.29 -2.23 3.02
C ILE A 12 8.87 -2.43 1.56
N ALA A 13 9.44 -3.44 0.92
CA ALA A 13 9.11 -3.86 -0.43
C ALA A 13 8.81 -5.36 -0.47
N VAL A 14 8.01 -5.79 -1.43
CA VAL A 14 7.88 -7.20 -1.79
C VAL A 14 8.45 -7.39 -3.18
N ILE A 15 9.38 -8.31 -3.31
CA ILE A 15 10.15 -8.59 -4.52
C ILE A 15 9.75 -9.96 -5.07
N HIS A 16 9.34 -10.01 -6.32
CA HIS A 16 9.19 -11.25 -7.08
C HIS A 16 10.52 -11.57 -7.74
N THR A 17 11.15 -12.66 -7.31
CA THR A 17 12.47 -13.08 -7.76
C THR A 17 12.41 -13.92 -9.03
N ALA A 18 13.55 -14.11 -9.70
CA ALA A 18 13.68 -15.02 -10.86
C ALA A 18 13.36 -16.49 -10.52
N ALA A 19 13.44 -16.88 -9.26
CA ALA A 19 13.02 -18.20 -8.77
C ALA A 19 11.49 -18.29 -8.51
N HIS A 20 10.70 -17.32 -8.99
CA HIS A 20 9.26 -17.24 -8.80
C HIS A 20 8.80 -17.20 -7.33
N GLN A 21 9.62 -16.61 -6.46
CA GLN A 21 9.32 -16.44 -5.05
C GLN A 21 9.00 -14.97 -4.74
N TYR A 22 8.09 -14.75 -3.82
CA TYR A 22 7.83 -13.44 -3.24
C TYR A 22 8.62 -13.31 -1.94
N ARG A 23 9.51 -12.31 -1.88
CA ARG A 23 10.37 -12.05 -0.73
C ARG A 23 10.13 -10.64 -0.19
N ILE A 24 9.99 -10.54 1.14
CA ILE A 24 9.94 -9.23 1.80
C ILE A 24 11.36 -8.67 1.94
N ALA A 25 11.50 -7.38 1.65
CA ALA A 25 12.78 -6.69 1.67
C ALA A 25 12.68 -5.29 2.26
N LYS A 26 13.81 -4.79 2.75
CA LYS A 26 14.05 -3.39 3.04
C LYS A 26 14.68 -2.74 1.80
N SER A 27 14.05 -1.69 1.31
CA SER A 27 14.64 -0.86 0.25
C SER A 27 15.60 0.16 0.86
N ILE A 28 16.80 0.26 0.32
CA ILE A 28 17.81 1.25 0.69
C ILE A 28 18.49 1.71 -0.60
N ASN A 29 18.37 2.99 -0.95
CA ASN A 29 19.02 3.57 -2.15
C ASN A 29 18.71 2.82 -3.46
N GLY A 30 17.49 2.33 -3.64
CA GLY A 30 17.08 1.59 -4.82
C GLY A 30 17.53 0.12 -4.87
N LYS A 31 18.20 -0.37 -3.86
CA LYS A 31 18.53 -1.77 -3.66
C LYS A 31 17.59 -2.40 -2.63
N TYR A 32 17.42 -3.71 -2.70
CA TYR A 32 16.50 -4.47 -1.86
C TYR A 32 17.27 -5.51 -1.06
N PHE A 33 17.13 -5.49 0.26
CA PHE A 33 17.83 -6.38 1.17
C PHE A 33 16.84 -7.21 1.96
N ALA A 34 17.09 -8.50 2.09
CA ALA A 34 16.25 -9.41 2.85
C ALA A 34 16.05 -8.93 4.29
N ILE A 35 14.83 -9.02 4.79
CA ILE A 35 14.55 -8.84 6.22
C ILE A 35 14.76 -10.21 6.87
N PRO A 36 15.65 -10.32 7.86
CA PRO A 36 15.97 -11.62 8.45
C PRO A 36 14.76 -12.24 9.16
N LYS A 37 14.73 -13.57 9.25
CA LYS A 37 13.73 -14.38 9.98
C LYS A 37 12.29 -14.30 9.46
N VAL A 38 11.99 -13.49 8.48
CA VAL A 38 10.68 -13.42 7.83
C VAL A 38 10.86 -13.58 6.32
N SER A 39 10.00 -14.38 5.70
CA SER A 39 10.06 -14.64 4.27
C SER A 39 8.96 -13.91 3.50
N THR A 40 7.82 -13.69 4.12
CA THR A 40 6.65 -13.07 3.50
C THR A 40 6.16 -11.85 4.28
N ILE A 41 5.35 -11.04 3.64
CA ILE A 41 4.68 -9.92 4.31
C ILE A 41 3.71 -10.43 5.40
N SER A 42 3.06 -11.56 5.18
CA SER A 42 2.18 -12.19 6.18
C SER A 42 2.96 -12.57 7.44
N ASP A 43 4.13 -13.19 7.30
CA ASP A 43 4.98 -13.54 8.46
C ASP A 43 5.36 -12.29 9.25
N ALA A 44 5.73 -11.23 8.53
CA ALA A 44 6.11 -9.96 9.14
C ALA A 44 4.96 -9.31 9.93
N LEU A 45 3.75 -9.36 9.40
CA LEU A 45 2.55 -8.79 10.03
C LEU A 45 2.03 -9.61 11.22
N GLN A 46 2.49 -10.85 11.44
CA GLN A 46 2.18 -11.63 12.65
C GLN A 46 3.10 -11.26 13.82
N LEU A 47 4.20 -10.56 13.58
CA LEU A 47 5.12 -10.16 14.64
C LEU A 47 4.61 -8.92 15.40
N PRO A 48 4.88 -8.81 16.71
CA PRO A 48 4.75 -7.56 17.42
C PRO A 48 5.55 -6.46 16.73
N LEU A 49 5.03 -5.24 16.71
CA LEU A 49 5.63 -4.13 15.96
C LEU A 49 7.08 -3.84 16.35
N ASN A 50 7.43 -3.97 17.64
CA ASN A 50 8.78 -3.78 18.12
C ASN A 50 9.75 -4.86 17.60
N GLU A 51 9.31 -6.11 17.50
CA GLU A 51 10.11 -7.19 16.92
C GLU A 51 10.33 -6.97 15.43
N PHE A 52 9.27 -6.66 14.69
CA PHE A 52 9.39 -6.36 13.27
C PHE A 52 10.32 -5.17 13.01
N LYS A 53 10.22 -4.09 13.77
CA LYS A 53 11.14 -2.94 13.68
C LYS A 53 12.59 -3.37 13.89
N SER A 54 12.86 -4.20 14.89
CA SER A 54 14.20 -4.72 15.15
C SER A 54 14.77 -5.52 13.98
N LEU A 55 13.95 -6.39 13.35
CA LEU A 55 14.35 -7.14 12.17
C LEU A 55 14.58 -6.23 10.96
N PHE A 56 13.72 -5.24 10.78
CA PHE A 56 13.86 -4.25 9.71
C PHE A 56 15.16 -3.43 9.85
N ASP A 57 15.55 -3.08 11.08
CA ASP A 57 16.80 -2.37 11.33
C ASP A 57 18.03 -3.23 11.07
N GLN A 58 17.95 -4.54 11.29
CA GLN A 58 19.00 -5.52 11.01
C GLN A 58 19.13 -5.89 9.51
N ALA A 59 18.16 -5.54 8.67
CA ALA A 59 18.20 -5.86 7.24
C ALA A 59 19.35 -5.09 6.53
N GLY A 60 19.95 -5.72 5.52
CA GLY A 60 20.95 -5.07 4.70
C GLY A 60 22.17 -5.91 4.35
N THR A 61 22.16 -7.21 4.67
CA THR A 61 23.29 -8.12 4.41
C THR A 61 23.10 -9.01 3.18
N GLU A 62 21.86 -9.40 2.85
CA GLU A 62 21.52 -10.20 1.68
C GLU A 62 20.75 -9.35 0.67
N GLU A 63 21.39 -9.01 -0.46
CA GLU A 63 20.72 -8.28 -1.55
C GLU A 63 19.79 -9.21 -2.32
N ILE A 64 18.56 -8.78 -2.59
CA ILE A 64 17.54 -9.51 -3.34
C ILE A 64 17.34 -8.84 -4.70
N PHE A 65 17.30 -9.64 -5.77
CA PHE A 65 17.06 -9.18 -7.12
C PHE A 65 15.69 -9.65 -7.62
N GLY A 66 15.00 -8.77 -8.32
CA GLY A 66 13.68 -9.07 -8.90
C GLY A 66 12.86 -7.83 -9.17
N SER A 67 11.58 -8.03 -9.42
CA SER A 67 10.61 -6.96 -9.70
C SER A 67 9.80 -6.61 -8.47
N LEU A 68 9.55 -5.33 -8.26
CA LEU A 68 8.60 -4.86 -7.24
C LEU A 68 7.20 -5.40 -7.52
N THR A 69 6.51 -5.83 -6.47
CA THR A 69 5.12 -6.24 -6.53
C THR A 69 4.28 -5.47 -5.50
N ALA A 70 2.97 -5.70 -5.50
CA ALA A 70 2.12 -5.15 -4.45
C ALA A 70 2.57 -5.67 -3.08
N PRO A 71 2.74 -4.80 -2.07
CA PRO A 71 3.25 -5.17 -0.74
C PRO A 71 2.15 -5.77 0.14
N ILE A 72 1.41 -6.73 -0.39
CA ILE A 72 0.29 -7.41 0.27
C ILE A 72 0.40 -8.92 0.09
N ALA A 73 -0.15 -9.69 1.02
CA ALA A 73 -0.23 -11.13 0.91
C ALA A 73 -1.34 -11.56 -0.06
N ALA A 74 -1.22 -12.75 -0.62
CA ALA A 74 -2.16 -13.25 -1.64
C ALA A 74 -3.60 -13.43 -1.12
N ASP A 75 -3.76 -13.61 0.18
CA ASP A 75 -5.01 -13.78 0.91
C ASP A 75 -5.53 -12.49 1.57
N SER A 76 -4.83 -11.38 1.39
CA SER A 76 -5.24 -10.09 1.96
C SER A 76 -6.46 -9.52 1.26
N GLU A 77 -7.29 -8.86 2.05
CA GLU A 77 -8.39 -8.02 1.58
C GLU A 77 -8.02 -6.55 1.68
N ILE A 78 -8.56 -5.76 0.76
CA ILE A 78 -8.41 -4.31 0.74
C ILE A 78 -9.78 -3.72 0.96
N TRP A 79 -9.89 -2.90 1.99
CA TRP A 79 -11.10 -2.19 2.38
C TRP A 79 -10.92 -0.72 2.11
N GLY A 80 -11.95 -0.07 1.62
CA GLY A 80 -12.01 1.37 1.48
C GLY A 80 -12.79 2.01 2.61
N ALA A 81 -12.49 3.28 2.89
CA ALA A 81 -13.28 4.12 3.77
C ALA A 81 -13.88 5.27 2.95
N GLY A 82 -15.20 5.44 3.02
CA GLY A 82 -15.91 6.43 2.21
C GLY A 82 -15.57 7.86 2.60
N VAL A 83 -15.32 8.69 1.59
CA VAL A 83 -15.19 10.17 1.70
C VAL A 83 -14.26 10.63 2.84
N THR A 84 -13.06 10.07 2.92
CA THR A 84 -12.11 10.38 4.00
C THR A 84 -11.31 11.68 3.79
N TYR A 85 -11.34 12.24 2.57
CA TYR A 85 -10.66 13.48 2.22
C TYR A 85 -11.65 14.59 1.94
N GLN A 86 -11.37 15.79 2.46
CA GLN A 86 -12.20 16.99 2.22
C GLN A 86 -12.38 17.25 0.71
N ARG A 87 -11.29 17.12 -0.07
CA ARG A 87 -11.34 17.30 -1.52
C ARG A 87 -12.26 16.27 -2.20
N SER A 88 -12.23 15.02 -1.75
CA SER A 88 -13.12 13.97 -2.29
C SER A 88 -14.59 14.28 -1.98
N ARG A 89 -14.90 14.76 -0.76
CA ARG A 89 -16.21 15.24 -0.40
C ARG A 89 -16.70 16.33 -1.35
N ASP A 90 -15.87 17.35 -1.59
CA ASP A 90 -16.24 18.50 -2.40
C ASP A 90 -16.45 18.09 -3.88
N ALA A 91 -15.60 17.26 -4.44
CA ALA A 91 -15.76 16.71 -5.80
C ALA A 91 -17.03 15.88 -5.94
N ARG A 92 -17.35 15.02 -4.98
CA ARG A 92 -18.57 14.20 -5.01
C ARG A 92 -19.83 15.04 -4.90
N LYS A 93 -19.81 16.13 -4.16
CA LYS A 93 -20.93 17.08 -4.10
C LYS A 93 -21.21 17.71 -5.46
N GLU A 94 -20.16 18.08 -6.19
CA GLU A 94 -20.29 18.67 -7.54
C GLU A 94 -20.81 17.65 -8.56
N GLU A 95 -20.35 16.39 -8.50
CA GLU A 95 -20.69 15.34 -9.46
C GLU A 95 -22.11 14.78 -9.28
N SER A 96 -22.58 14.65 -8.04
CA SER A 96 -23.77 13.84 -7.75
C SER A 96 -25.08 14.60 -7.75
N GLY A 97 -25.08 15.92 -7.59
CA GLY A 97 -26.29 16.71 -7.39
C GLY A 97 -27.03 16.41 -6.07
N ILE A 98 -26.48 15.59 -5.17
CA ILE A 98 -27.00 15.22 -3.85
C ILE A 98 -25.95 15.61 -2.79
N PRO A 99 -25.78 16.90 -2.49
CA PRO A 99 -24.66 17.40 -1.68
C PRO A 99 -24.63 16.85 -0.25
N ASP A 100 -25.80 16.64 0.36
CA ASP A 100 -25.91 16.39 1.80
C ASP A 100 -25.42 14.98 2.22
N VAL A 101 -25.56 13.99 1.36
CA VAL A 101 -25.17 12.61 1.67
C VAL A 101 -23.65 12.52 1.89
N TYR A 102 -22.86 13.12 1.02
CA TYR A 102 -21.39 13.10 1.15
C TYR A 102 -20.87 13.93 2.31
N GLN A 103 -21.60 14.98 2.70
CA GLN A 103 -21.32 15.72 3.91
C GLN A 103 -21.56 14.86 5.15
N LEU A 104 -22.70 14.17 5.22
CA LEU A 104 -23.04 13.28 6.33
C LEU A 104 -22.02 12.14 6.49
N VAL A 105 -21.58 11.53 5.38
CA VAL A 105 -20.56 10.48 5.42
C VAL A 105 -19.21 11.04 5.92
N TYR A 106 -18.84 12.24 5.48
CA TYR A 106 -17.59 12.88 5.91
C TYR A 106 -17.58 13.25 7.39
N GLU A 107 -18.71 13.67 7.95
CA GLU A 107 -18.88 14.11 9.34
C GLU A 107 -19.31 12.98 10.29
N ALA A 108 -19.50 11.77 9.77
CA ALA A 108 -19.92 10.64 10.58
C ALA A 108 -18.86 10.27 11.65
N ASP A 109 -19.34 9.94 12.85
CA ASP A 109 -18.49 9.52 13.97
C ASP A 109 -17.64 8.29 13.66
N ARG A 110 -18.08 7.47 12.71
CA ARG A 110 -17.38 6.28 12.25
C ARG A 110 -17.31 6.30 10.73
N PRO A 111 -16.15 5.92 10.15
CA PRO A 111 -15.99 5.82 8.70
C PRO A 111 -16.92 4.74 8.14
N GLU A 112 -17.48 5.00 6.96
CA GLU A 112 -18.19 3.99 6.19
C GLU A 112 -17.16 3.09 5.49
N LEU A 113 -17.07 1.84 5.92
CA LEU A 113 -16.13 0.87 5.38
C LEU A 113 -16.80 -0.01 4.34
N PHE A 114 -16.12 -0.24 3.24
CA PHE A 114 -16.57 -1.14 2.19
C PHE A 114 -15.45 -2.01 1.65
N PHE A 115 -15.78 -3.22 1.20
CA PHE A 115 -14.84 -4.09 0.52
C PHE A 115 -14.47 -3.49 -0.84
N LYS A 116 -13.17 -3.29 -1.09
CA LYS A 116 -12.65 -2.68 -2.33
C LYS A 116 -12.08 -3.72 -3.29
N ALA A 117 -11.20 -4.58 -2.83
CA ALA A 117 -10.55 -5.57 -3.68
C ALA A 117 -9.92 -6.72 -2.88
N THR A 118 -9.59 -7.80 -3.58
CA THR A 118 -8.65 -8.80 -3.10
C THR A 118 -7.24 -8.50 -3.58
N ALA A 119 -6.23 -9.08 -2.94
CA ALA A 119 -4.85 -8.99 -3.36
C ALA A 119 -4.62 -9.37 -4.83
N ARG A 120 -5.37 -10.34 -5.35
CA ARG A 120 -5.30 -10.79 -6.75
C ARG A 120 -5.67 -9.72 -7.78
N ARG A 121 -6.38 -8.67 -7.36
CA ARG A 121 -6.77 -7.52 -8.20
C ARG A 121 -5.92 -6.30 -7.96
N THR A 122 -4.83 -6.45 -7.20
CA THR A 122 -3.93 -5.36 -6.85
C THR A 122 -2.60 -5.58 -7.56
N VAL A 123 -2.10 -4.53 -8.17
CA VAL A 123 -0.82 -4.52 -8.86
C VAL A 123 0.18 -3.65 -8.12
N GLY A 124 1.46 -3.93 -8.30
CA GLY A 124 2.54 -3.17 -7.67
C GLY A 124 3.05 -2.02 -8.54
N THR A 125 4.08 -1.39 -8.05
CA THR A 125 4.79 -0.31 -8.74
C THR A 125 5.23 -0.73 -10.16
N ASN A 126 5.04 0.15 -11.13
CA ASN A 126 5.35 -0.06 -12.55
C ASN A 126 4.54 -1.16 -13.26
N SER A 127 3.47 -1.66 -12.65
CA SER A 127 2.55 -2.59 -13.29
C SER A 127 1.35 -1.86 -13.90
N ASN A 128 0.77 -2.43 -14.94
CA ASN A 128 -0.40 -1.86 -15.61
C ASN A 128 -1.67 -2.14 -14.81
N VAL A 129 -2.52 -1.13 -14.70
CA VAL A 129 -3.88 -1.27 -14.16
C VAL A 129 -4.82 -1.58 -15.31
N GLY A 130 -5.65 -2.61 -15.13
CA GLY A 130 -6.70 -2.93 -16.11
C GLY A 130 -7.87 -1.95 -16.02
N ILE A 131 -8.27 -1.42 -17.18
CA ILE A 131 -9.46 -0.57 -17.35
C ILE A 131 -10.48 -1.35 -18.16
N ARG A 132 -11.75 -1.33 -17.80
CA ARG A 132 -12.82 -1.97 -18.57
C ARG A 132 -12.96 -1.29 -19.93
N ALA A 133 -13.15 -2.08 -20.98
CA ALA A 133 -13.29 -1.55 -22.35
C ALA A 133 -14.56 -0.70 -22.56
N ASP A 134 -15.58 -0.91 -21.71
CA ASP A 134 -16.85 -0.17 -21.75
C ASP A 134 -16.89 1.00 -20.75
N ALA A 135 -15.79 1.31 -20.08
CA ALA A 135 -15.72 2.47 -19.18
C ALA A 135 -15.66 3.76 -20.01
N LEU A 136 -16.61 4.68 -19.78
CA LEU A 136 -16.64 6.00 -20.41
C LEU A 136 -15.60 6.93 -19.77
N THR A 137 -15.37 6.78 -18.47
CA THR A 137 -14.38 7.54 -17.69
C THR A 137 -13.68 6.65 -16.70
N SER A 138 -12.42 6.96 -16.40
CA SER A 138 -11.64 6.29 -15.36
C SER A 138 -10.75 7.32 -14.68
N VAL A 139 -10.94 7.52 -13.39
CA VAL A 139 -10.23 8.51 -12.60
C VAL A 139 -9.43 7.79 -11.52
N PRO A 140 -8.10 8.01 -11.42
CA PRO A 140 -7.31 7.49 -10.31
C PRO A 140 -7.61 8.28 -9.04
N GLU A 141 -7.79 7.57 -7.93
CA GLU A 141 -8.00 8.15 -6.59
C GLU A 141 -6.82 7.76 -5.70
N PRO A 142 -5.81 8.63 -5.55
CA PRO A 142 -4.68 8.36 -4.66
C PRO A 142 -5.11 8.47 -3.20
N GLU A 143 -4.86 7.42 -2.42
CA GLU A 143 -5.24 7.35 -1.01
C GLU A 143 -4.11 6.81 -0.15
N VAL A 144 -4.05 7.27 1.09
CA VAL A 144 -3.15 6.69 2.10
C VAL A 144 -3.76 5.38 2.59
N ALA A 145 -3.00 4.30 2.49
CA ALA A 145 -3.39 3.00 3.02
C ALA A 145 -2.79 2.78 4.41
N ILE A 146 -3.58 2.23 5.32
CA ILE A 146 -3.15 1.78 6.63
C ILE A 146 -3.05 0.25 6.58
N VAL A 147 -1.92 -0.28 7.04
CA VAL A 147 -1.74 -1.72 7.22
C VAL A 147 -2.08 -2.07 8.65
N VAL A 148 -3.06 -2.94 8.83
CA VAL A 148 -3.51 -3.40 10.14
C VAL A 148 -3.06 -4.85 10.32
N ASN A 149 -2.38 -5.12 11.42
CA ASN A 149 -2.01 -6.46 11.86
C ASN A 149 -2.72 -6.81 13.17
N LYS A 150 -2.51 -8.02 13.64
CA LYS A 150 -3.03 -8.45 14.94
C LYS A 150 -2.51 -7.58 16.09
#